data_3123a39431015b34bb97042b1a715e6d
#
_entry.id   3123a39431015b34bb97042b1a715e6d
#
_cell.length_a   1.000
_cell.length_b   1.000
_cell.length_c   1.000
_cell.angle_alpha   90.00
_cell.angle_beta   90.00
_cell.angle_gamma   90.00
#
_symmetry.space_group_name_H-M   'P 1'
#
loop_
_entity.id
_entity.type
_entity.pdbx_description
1 polymer ?
#
loop_
_entity_poly.entity_id
_entity_poly.type
_entity_poly.pdbx_seq_one_letter_code
_entity_poly.pdbx_strand_id
1 'polypeptide(L)'
;GDNWLERQQETHLKAKVFKRLSSVFRLDMGIESYIRNYRNHYLLCGTDDSNRMSPTIGAGFFSMAYYPMEQLKMEFSFRTEYTSPSRKMNFSPRLAANYYWGNMMLSGIVGRYTQLPENSCLVRRPQLMSEVCMQYNLGVQYDYEGRFCKAELYYKDYDRLALEETDADTKAVFLT
;
A
#
# COMPACT_ATOMS: atom_id res chain seq x y z
N GLY A 1 35.33 3.94 14.35
CA GLY A 1 34.54 3.38 13.25
C GLY A 1 33.07 3.62 13.49
N ASP A 2 32.38 4.15 12.50
CA ASP A 2 30.96 4.43 12.58
C ASP A 2 30.21 3.10 12.58
N ASN A 3 29.40 2.85 13.59
CA ASN A 3 28.57 1.67 13.70
C ASN A 3 27.11 2.05 13.52
N TRP A 4 26.48 1.41 12.53
CA TRP A 4 25.04 1.52 12.27
C TRP A 4 24.38 0.17 12.52
N LEU A 5 23.39 0.14 13.39
CA LEU A 5 22.58 -1.04 13.67
C LEU A 5 21.10 -0.70 13.52
N GLU A 6 20.45 -1.39 12.59
CA GLU A 6 19.01 -1.31 12.37
C GLU A 6 18.37 -2.66 12.70
N ARG A 7 17.29 -2.64 13.47
CA ARG A 7 16.48 -3.83 13.77
C ARG A 7 15.02 -3.53 13.57
N GLN A 8 14.41 -4.29 12.67
CA GLN A 8 12.98 -4.25 12.42
C GLN A 8 12.35 -5.61 12.73
N GLN A 9 11.23 -5.58 13.46
CA GLN A 9 10.38 -6.74 13.71
C GLN A 9 8.94 -6.37 13.35
N GLU A 10 8.23 -7.26 12.67
CA GLU A 10 6.83 -7.07 12.32
C GLU A 10 6.03 -8.31 12.72
N THR A 11 4.90 -8.08 13.38
CA THR A 11 3.87 -9.10 13.65
C THR A 11 2.64 -8.72 12.84
N HIS A 12 2.18 -9.63 11.99
CA HIS A 12 1.00 -9.45 11.15
C HIS A 12 -0.06 -10.47 11.51
N LEU A 13 -1.23 -9.99 11.91
CA LEU A 13 -2.43 -10.79 12.15
C LEU A 13 -3.48 -10.43 11.10
N LYS A 14 -4.09 -11.45 10.49
CA LYS A 14 -5.11 -11.28 9.45
C LYS A 14 -6.23 -12.27 9.65
N ALA A 15 -7.47 -11.79 9.66
CA ALA A 15 -8.66 -12.60 9.57
C ALA A 15 -9.46 -12.22 8.31
N LYS A 16 -9.85 -13.22 7.53
CA LYS A 16 -10.61 -13.02 6.28
C LYS A 16 -11.77 -14.00 6.21
N VAL A 17 -12.92 -13.49 5.77
CA VAL A 17 -14.11 -14.28 5.46
C VAL A 17 -14.47 -14.00 4.01
N PHE A 18 -14.80 -15.05 3.27
CA PHE A 18 -15.36 -14.93 1.92
C PHE A 18 -16.71 -15.63 1.85
N LYS A 19 -17.62 -15.07 1.06
CA LYS A 19 -18.95 -15.65 0.84
C LYS A 19 -19.38 -15.45 -0.61
N ARG A 20 -19.81 -16.53 -1.24
CA ARG A 20 -20.54 -16.45 -2.52
C ARG A 20 -22.01 -16.16 -2.18
N LEU A 21 -22.49 -14.98 -2.56
CA LEU A 21 -23.87 -14.54 -2.31
C LEU A 21 -24.82 -15.10 -3.37
N SER A 22 -24.35 -15.22 -4.63
CA SER A 22 -25.08 -15.80 -5.74
C SER A 22 -24.11 -16.31 -6.81
N SER A 23 -24.64 -16.76 -7.96
CA SER A 23 -23.80 -17.12 -9.13
C SER A 23 -22.97 -15.94 -9.66
N VAL A 24 -23.49 -14.72 -9.49
CA VAL A 24 -22.90 -13.50 -10.05
C VAL A 24 -22.22 -12.60 -9.01
N PHE A 25 -22.38 -12.86 -7.70
CA PHE A 25 -21.79 -12.03 -6.63
C PHE A 25 -20.95 -12.84 -5.67
N ARG A 26 -19.73 -12.36 -5.41
CA ARG A 26 -18.83 -12.84 -4.36
C ARG A 26 -18.39 -11.68 -3.48
N LEU A 27 -18.36 -11.93 -2.18
CA LEU A 27 -17.98 -10.99 -1.16
C LEU A 27 -16.74 -11.51 -0.40
N ASP A 28 -15.75 -10.66 -0.22
CA ASP A 28 -14.59 -10.87 0.61
C ASP A 28 -14.50 -9.71 1.62
N MET A 29 -14.31 -10.01 2.90
CA MET A 29 -14.10 -8.99 3.93
C MET A 29 -13.13 -9.50 5.00
N GLY A 30 -12.47 -8.59 5.67
CA GLY A 30 -11.58 -8.96 6.74
C GLY A 30 -10.98 -7.79 7.49
N ILE A 31 -10.20 -8.15 8.50
CA ILE A 31 -9.43 -7.24 9.33
C ILE A 31 -7.98 -7.66 9.36
N GLU A 32 -7.09 -6.69 9.50
CA GLU A 32 -5.66 -6.89 9.61
C GLU A 32 -5.09 -6.00 10.72
N SER A 33 -4.07 -6.49 11.38
CA SER A 33 -3.30 -5.71 12.33
C SER A 33 -1.80 -5.94 12.10
N TYR A 34 -1.06 -4.87 12.00
CA TYR A 34 0.40 -4.87 11.91
C TYR A 34 0.96 -4.18 13.14
N ILE A 35 1.84 -4.85 13.84
CA ILE A 35 2.61 -4.29 14.95
C ILE A 35 4.06 -4.31 14.52
N ARG A 36 4.63 -3.13 14.28
CA ARG A 36 6.03 -2.97 13.89
C ARG A 36 6.83 -2.45 15.07
N ASN A 37 7.97 -3.07 15.33
CA ASN A 37 8.96 -2.55 16.25
C ASN A 37 10.19 -2.17 15.44
N TYR A 38 10.49 -0.89 15.38
CA TYR A 38 11.67 -0.35 14.73
C TYR A 38 12.61 0.22 15.78
N ARG A 39 13.86 -0.20 15.72
CA ARG A 39 14.94 0.33 16.57
C ARG A 39 16.12 0.66 15.69
N ASN A 40 16.60 1.86 15.84
CA ASN A 40 17.74 2.38 15.12
C ASN A 40 18.77 2.91 16.13
N HIS A 41 20.04 2.59 15.92
CA HIS A 41 21.15 3.00 16.76
C HIS A 41 22.29 3.49 15.87
N TYR A 42 22.63 4.76 16.01
CA TYR A 42 23.72 5.40 15.28
C TYR A 42 24.81 5.82 16.26
N LEU A 43 26.04 5.40 15.96
CA LEU A 43 27.27 5.93 16.59
C LEU A 43 28.01 6.72 15.52
N LEU A 44 27.88 8.04 15.53
CA LEU A 44 28.57 8.95 14.64
C LEU A 44 29.41 9.90 15.47
N CYS A 45 30.76 9.89 15.28
CA CYS A 45 31.70 10.84 15.91
C CYS A 45 31.52 11.01 17.42
N GLY A 46 31.18 9.92 18.15
CA GLY A 46 31.03 9.98 19.62
C GLY A 46 29.66 10.44 20.12
N THR A 47 28.71 10.70 19.21
CA THR A 47 27.32 10.96 19.58
C THR A 47 26.51 9.67 19.38
N ASP A 48 25.92 9.20 20.48
CA ASP A 48 25.04 8.03 20.51
C ASP A 48 23.59 8.50 20.35
N ASP A 49 22.95 8.19 19.22
CA ASP A 49 21.54 8.48 18.98
C ASP A 49 20.78 7.17 18.75
N SER A 50 19.85 6.88 19.65
CA SER A 50 19.03 5.70 19.58
C SER A 50 17.54 6.07 19.49
N ASN A 51 16.92 5.72 18.38
CA ASN A 51 15.51 5.97 18.15
C ASN A 51 14.71 4.66 18.14
N ARG A 52 13.59 4.65 18.84
CA ARG A 52 12.64 3.53 18.86
C ARG A 52 11.25 4.00 18.50
N MET A 53 10.62 3.28 17.56
CA MET A 53 9.24 3.50 17.19
C MET A 53 8.49 2.16 17.09
N SER A 54 7.24 2.15 17.56
CA SER A 54 6.40 0.96 17.53
C SER A 54 5.03 1.31 16.94
N PRO A 55 4.96 1.59 15.61
CA PRO A 55 3.69 1.89 14.97
C PRO A 55 2.80 0.65 14.93
N THR A 56 1.54 0.84 15.29
CA THR A 56 0.48 -0.15 15.11
C THR A 56 -0.46 0.33 14.02
N ILE A 57 -0.74 -0.54 13.06
CA ILE A 57 -1.68 -0.29 11.97
C ILE A 57 -2.82 -1.28 12.11
N GLY A 58 -4.05 -0.78 12.26
CA GLY A 58 -5.27 -1.57 12.14
C GLY A 58 -5.92 -1.30 10.80
N ALA A 59 -6.31 -2.35 10.08
CA ALA A 59 -6.97 -2.21 8.78
C ALA A 59 -8.23 -3.07 8.70
N GLY A 60 -9.26 -2.53 8.06
CA GLY A 60 -10.43 -3.27 7.60
C GLY A 60 -10.50 -3.25 6.08
N PHE A 61 -10.91 -4.33 5.46
CA PHE A 61 -11.07 -4.40 4.02
C PHE A 61 -12.34 -5.13 3.62
N PHE A 62 -12.83 -4.73 2.47
CA PHE A 62 -14.02 -5.26 1.83
C PHE A 62 -13.76 -5.34 0.32
N SER A 63 -14.17 -6.41 -0.33
CA SER A 63 -14.14 -6.54 -1.79
C SER A 63 -15.38 -7.27 -2.27
N MET A 64 -16.02 -6.75 -3.30
CA MET A 64 -17.16 -7.34 -3.96
C MET A 64 -16.84 -7.60 -5.43
N ALA A 65 -16.84 -8.86 -5.83
CA ALA A 65 -16.73 -9.26 -7.23
C ALA A 65 -18.11 -9.50 -7.82
N TYR A 66 -18.36 -8.91 -8.99
CA TYR A 66 -19.57 -9.01 -9.77
C TYR A 66 -19.26 -9.58 -11.14
N TYR A 67 -19.99 -10.62 -11.53
CA TYR A 67 -19.87 -11.35 -12.79
C TYR A 67 -21.16 -11.20 -13.59
N PRO A 68 -21.35 -10.08 -14.32
CA PRO A 68 -22.59 -9.87 -15.12
C PRO A 68 -22.72 -10.83 -16.28
N MET A 69 -21.61 -11.35 -16.79
CA MET A 69 -21.52 -12.35 -17.83
C MET A 69 -20.24 -13.17 -17.65
N GLU A 70 -20.14 -14.32 -18.29
CA GLU A 70 -18.99 -15.23 -18.15
C GLU A 70 -17.66 -14.57 -18.53
N GLN A 71 -17.69 -13.64 -19.48
CA GLN A 71 -16.51 -12.94 -19.98
C GLN A 71 -16.12 -11.72 -19.17
N LEU A 72 -17.00 -11.22 -18.27
CA LEU A 72 -16.73 -9.96 -17.55
C LEU A 72 -16.73 -10.17 -16.04
N LYS A 73 -15.60 -9.85 -15.42
CA LYS A 73 -15.47 -9.72 -13.97
C LYS A 73 -15.23 -8.25 -13.61
N MET A 74 -16.05 -7.71 -12.74
CA MET A 74 -15.85 -6.41 -12.12
C MET A 74 -15.57 -6.60 -10.63
N GLU A 75 -14.68 -5.82 -10.05
CA GLU A 75 -14.36 -5.90 -8.63
C GLU A 75 -14.27 -4.49 -8.04
N PHE A 76 -15.11 -4.22 -7.07
CA PHE A 76 -15.02 -3.06 -6.21
C PHE A 76 -14.38 -3.47 -4.90
N SER A 77 -13.35 -2.78 -4.46
CA SER A 77 -12.72 -3.01 -3.16
C SER A 77 -12.52 -1.71 -2.41
N PHE A 78 -12.58 -1.80 -1.10
CA PHE A 78 -12.41 -0.69 -0.18
C PHE A 78 -11.56 -1.16 0.99
N ARG A 79 -10.55 -0.37 1.32
CA ARG A 79 -9.68 -0.60 2.48
C ARG A 79 -9.62 0.66 3.31
N THR A 80 -9.76 0.51 4.61
CA THR A 80 -9.54 1.56 5.59
C THR A 80 -8.41 1.16 6.52
N GLU A 81 -7.52 2.08 6.84
CA GLU A 81 -6.39 1.87 7.73
C GLU A 81 -6.34 2.95 8.80
N TYR A 82 -6.17 2.53 10.03
CA TYR A 82 -5.88 3.42 11.16
C TYR A 82 -4.44 3.20 11.61
N THR A 83 -3.69 4.28 11.73
CA THR A 83 -2.28 4.26 12.11
C THR A 83 -2.08 4.99 13.43
N SER A 84 -1.50 4.31 14.43
CA SER A 84 -1.37 4.86 15.78
C SER A 84 -0.46 6.09 15.88
N PRO A 85 0.67 6.22 15.15
CA PRO A 85 1.50 7.43 15.28
C PRO A 85 0.81 8.69 14.80
N SER A 86 0.14 8.64 13.66
CA SER A 86 -0.54 9.79 13.06
C SER A 86 -1.97 10.00 13.58
N ARG A 87 -2.56 8.99 14.22
CA ARG A 87 -3.97 8.94 14.65
C ARG A 87 -4.96 9.27 13.54
N LYS A 88 -4.61 8.94 12.30
CA LYS A 88 -5.41 9.24 11.10
C LYS A 88 -5.95 7.97 10.47
N MET A 89 -7.12 8.12 9.87
CA MET A 89 -7.72 7.08 9.03
C MET A 89 -7.44 7.37 7.57
N ASN A 90 -7.03 6.35 6.85
CA ASN A 90 -6.83 6.37 5.42
C ASN A 90 -7.88 5.51 4.73
N PHE A 91 -8.32 5.95 3.55
CA PHE A 91 -9.34 5.28 2.75
C PHE A 91 -8.79 5.00 1.36
N SER A 92 -8.90 3.76 0.91
CA SER A 92 -8.31 3.28 -0.33
C SER A 92 -9.37 2.52 -1.16
N PRO A 93 -10.29 3.24 -1.85
CA PRO A 93 -11.20 2.63 -2.80
C PRO A 93 -10.48 2.22 -4.08
N ARG A 94 -10.91 1.09 -4.68
CA ARG A 94 -10.38 0.56 -5.95
C ARG A 94 -11.51 -0.05 -6.76
N LEU A 95 -11.43 0.12 -8.07
CA LEU A 95 -12.29 -0.53 -9.04
C LEU A 95 -11.41 -1.27 -10.05
N ALA A 96 -11.72 -2.51 -10.32
CA ALA A 96 -11.06 -3.31 -11.34
C ALA A 96 -12.08 -3.96 -12.25
N ALA A 97 -11.72 -4.15 -13.51
CA ALA A 97 -12.50 -4.91 -14.49
C ALA A 97 -11.57 -5.79 -15.32
N ASN A 98 -11.99 -7.03 -15.56
CA ASN A 98 -11.33 -7.96 -16.45
C ASN A 98 -12.34 -8.45 -17.47
N TYR A 99 -11.99 -8.35 -18.75
CA TYR A 99 -12.81 -8.83 -19.86
C TYR A 99 -12.02 -9.91 -20.63
N TYR A 100 -12.63 -11.08 -20.75
CA TYR A 100 -12.06 -12.23 -21.44
C TYR A 100 -12.64 -12.33 -22.84
N TRP A 101 -11.80 -12.30 -23.84
CA TRP A 101 -12.15 -12.40 -25.25
C TRP A 101 -11.30 -13.46 -25.95
N GLY A 102 -11.86 -14.65 -26.10
CA GLY A 102 -11.10 -15.80 -26.62
C GLY A 102 -9.85 -16.07 -25.77
N ASN A 103 -8.70 -15.97 -26.38
CA ASN A 103 -7.40 -16.17 -25.73
C ASN A 103 -6.80 -14.88 -25.16
N MET A 104 -7.55 -13.80 -25.16
CA MET A 104 -7.14 -12.49 -24.64
C MET A 104 -7.88 -12.15 -23.35
N MET A 105 -7.17 -11.49 -22.43
CA MET A 105 -7.73 -10.84 -21.26
C MET A 105 -7.34 -9.36 -21.30
N LEU A 106 -8.37 -8.50 -21.27
CA LEU A 106 -8.21 -7.06 -21.06
C LEU A 106 -8.45 -6.75 -19.59
N SER A 107 -7.59 -5.99 -18.96
CA SER A 107 -7.72 -5.59 -17.57
C SER A 107 -7.63 -4.08 -17.41
N GLY A 108 -8.44 -3.53 -16.52
CA GLY A 108 -8.40 -2.13 -16.13
C GLY A 108 -8.51 -2.02 -14.61
N ILE A 109 -7.70 -1.17 -13.99
CA ILE A 109 -7.72 -0.91 -12.55
C ILE A 109 -7.58 0.59 -12.34
N VAL A 110 -8.44 1.14 -11.50
CA VAL A 110 -8.29 2.49 -10.95
C VAL A 110 -8.45 2.43 -9.45
N GLY A 111 -7.59 3.12 -8.71
CA GLY A 111 -7.69 3.12 -7.27
C GLY A 111 -6.84 4.16 -6.59
N ARG A 112 -7.29 4.51 -5.39
CA ARG A 112 -6.53 5.32 -4.45
C ARG A 112 -5.73 4.40 -3.55
N TYR A 113 -4.45 4.67 -3.45
CA TYR A 113 -3.50 3.95 -2.61
C TYR A 113 -2.94 4.90 -1.56
N THR A 114 -2.80 4.38 -0.35
CA THR A 114 -2.18 5.11 0.75
C THR A 114 -1.04 4.28 1.29
N GLN A 115 0.07 4.92 1.59
CA GLN A 115 1.25 4.29 2.14
C GLN A 115 1.79 5.15 3.29
N LEU A 116 2.26 4.50 4.36
CA LEU A 116 3.03 5.21 5.37
C LEU A 116 4.38 5.64 4.78
N PRO A 117 4.84 6.85 5.10
CA PRO A 117 6.21 7.25 4.80
C PRO A 117 7.22 6.26 5.36
N GLU A 118 8.42 6.28 4.83
CA GLU A 118 9.51 5.43 5.28
C GLU A 118 9.78 5.61 6.78
N ASN A 119 10.23 4.53 7.44
CA ASN A 119 10.47 4.53 8.88
C ASN A 119 11.48 5.59 9.31
N SER A 120 12.48 5.88 8.49
CA SER A 120 13.47 6.96 8.67
C SER A 120 12.79 8.34 8.80
N CYS A 121 11.80 8.61 7.96
CA CYS A 121 11.01 9.84 8.01
C CYS A 121 10.10 9.90 9.24
N LEU A 122 9.45 8.77 9.56
CA LEU A 122 8.54 8.67 10.70
C LEU A 122 9.25 8.78 12.06
N VAL A 123 10.49 8.32 12.16
CA VAL A 123 11.31 8.50 13.37
C VAL A 123 11.59 9.98 13.63
N ARG A 124 11.89 10.76 12.57
CA ARG A 124 12.14 12.20 12.67
C ARG A 124 10.86 13.00 12.90
N ARG A 125 9.75 12.61 12.25
CA ARG A 125 8.42 13.23 12.36
C ARG A 125 7.31 12.18 12.46
N PRO A 126 6.95 11.71 13.65
CA PRO A 126 5.92 10.68 13.85
C PRO A 126 4.52 11.08 13.38
N GLN A 127 4.29 12.39 13.18
CA GLN A 127 2.99 12.93 12.78
C GLN A 127 2.82 13.08 11.25
N LEU A 128 3.81 12.65 10.46
CA LEU A 128 3.70 12.69 9.00
C LEU A 128 2.44 11.98 8.52
N MET A 129 1.81 12.59 7.54
CA MET A 129 0.62 12.00 6.90
C MET A 129 1.05 10.88 5.96
N SER A 130 0.15 9.92 5.78
CA SER A 130 0.33 8.89 4.77
C SER A 130 0.42 9.52 3.38
N GLU A 131 1.32 9.01 2.58
CA GLU A 131 1.41 9.31 1.16
C GLU A 131 0.16 8.82 0.44
N VAL A 132 -0.28 9.56 -0.55
CA VAL A 132 -1.49 9.28 -1.32
C VAL A 132 -1.15 9.24 -2.80
N CYS A 133 -1.59 8.20 -3.46
CA CYS A 133 -1.40 8.02 -4.90
C CYS A 133 -2.69 7.54 -5.55
N MET A 134 -3.11 8.21 -6.63
CA MET A 134 -4.08 7.67 -7.58
C MET A 134 -3.34 6.87 -8.65
N GLN A 135 -3.75 5.63 -8.85
CA GLN A 135 -3.12 4.74 -9.82
C GLN A 135 -4.15 4.23 -10.82
N TYR A 136 -3.75 4.26 -12.09
CA TYR A 136 -4.50 3.77 -13.24
C TYR A 136 -3.65 2.73 -13.95
N ASN A 137 -4.20 1.54 -14.15
CA ASN A 137 -3.53 0.45 -14.86
C ASN A 137 -4.43 -0.04 -15.98
N LEU A 138 -3.84 -0.28 -17.14
CA LEU A 138 -4.46 -0.97 -18.26
C LEU A 138 -3.54 -2.12 -18.65
N GLY A 139 -4.10 -3.29 -18.89
CA GLY A 139 -3.34 -4.48 -19.25
C GLY A 139 -4.03 -5.28 -20.36
N VAL A 140 -3.22 -5.90 -21.18
CA VAL A 140 -3.63 -6.91 -22.15
C VAL A 140 -2.75 -8.13 -21.95
N GLN A 141 -3.37 -9.29 -21.91
CA GLN A 141 -2.71 -10.59 -21.81
C GLN A 141 -3.24 -11.49 -22.91
N TYR A 142 -2.36 -12.22 -23.56
CA TYR A 142 -2.65 -13.25 -24.54
C TYR A 142 -2.04 -14.57 -24.10
N ASP A 143 -2.85 -15.63 -24.10
CA ASP A 143 -2.42 -16.97 -23.70
C ASP A 143 -3.01 -18.00 -24.67
N TYR A 144 -2.15 -18.66 -25.45
CA TYR A 144 -2.55 -19.66 -26.41
C TYR A 144 -1.44 -20.68 -26.66
N GLU A 145 -1.74 -21.96 -26.51
CA GLU A 145 -0.82 -23.10 -26.79
C GLU A 145 0.58 -22.95 -26.16
N GLY A 146 0.63 -22.52 -24.91
CA GLY A 146 1.90 -22.32 -24.18
C GLY A 146 2.66 -21.06 -24.58
N ARG A 147 2.08 -20.20 -25.42
CA ARG A 147 2.61 -18.86 -25.74
C ARG A 147 1.91 -17.83 -24.89
N PHE A 148 2.69 -17.11 -24.10
CA PHE A 148 2.20 -16.07 -23.21
C PHE A 148 2.81 -14.73 -23.59
N CYS A 149 1.97 -13.70 -23.71
CA CYS A 149 2.37 -12.32 -23.90
C CYS A 149 1.55 -11.42 -22.99
N LYS A 150 2.18 -10.47 -22.29
CA LYS A 150 1.52 -9.52 -21.42
C LYS A 150 2.10 -8.13 -21.65
N ALA A 151 1.25 -7.13 -21.79
CA ALA A 151 1.61 -5.72 -21.81
C ALA A 151 0.77 -4.97 -20.78
N GLU A 152 1.40 -4.06 -20.05
CA GLU A 152 0.74 -3.24 -19.03
C GLU A 152 1.21 -1.79 -19.18
N LEU A 153 0.25 -0.88 -19.09
CA LEU A 153 0.46 0.56 -18.99
C LEU A 153 -0.05 1.00 -17.64
N TYR A 154 0.74 1.77 -16.91
CA TYR A 154 0.32 2.36 -15.65
C TYR A 154 0.64 3.84 -15.60
N TYR A 155 -0.24 4.59 -14.92
CA TYR A 155 -0.06 5.99 -14.59
C TYR A 155 -0.30 6.18 -13.10
N LYS A 156 0.58 6.91 -12.43
CA LYS A 156 0.49 7.22 -11.00
C LYS A 156 0.52 8.73 -10.82
N ASP A 157 -0.46 9.22 -10.09
CA ASP A 157 -0.57 10.62 -9.69
C ASP A 157 -0.43 10.71 -8.18
N TYR A 158 0.61 11.38 -7.71
CA TYR A 158 0.92 11.51 -6.29
C TYR A 158 0.40 12.85 -5.76
N ASP A 159 -0.59 12.80 -4.90
CA ASP A 159 -1.15 13.98 -4.21
C ASP A 159 -0.27 14.39 -3.02
N ARG A 160 0.33 13.42 -2.33
CA ARG A 160 1.22 13.65 -1.18
C ARG A 160 2.38 12.68 -1.22
N LEU A 161 3.58 13.24 -1.17
CA LEU A 161 4.84 12.54 -0.98
C LEU A 161 5.57 13.15 0.22
N ALA A 162 6.20 12.33 1.04
CA ALA A 162 7.15 12.82 2.02
C ALA A 162 8.44 13.22 1.29
N LEU A 163 8.70 14.51 1.21
CA LEU A 163 9.92 15.06 0.61
C LEU A 163 10.91 15.43 1.71
N GLU A 164 12.16 15.05 1.51
CA GLU A 164 13.29 15.49 2.33
C GLU A 164 13.89 16.74 1.67
N GLU A 165 13.68 17.89 2.28
CA GLU A 165 14.25 19.15 1.83
C GLU A 165 15.47 19.47 2.68
N THR A 166 16.62 19.62 2.04
CA THR A 166 17.87 20.02 2.71
C THR A 166 18.07 21.51 2.50
N ASP A 167 18.01 22.27 3.58
CA ASP A 167 18.38 23.69 3.54
C ASP A 167 19.89 23.82 3.31
N ALA A 168 20.25 24.45 2.19
CA ALA A 168 21.64 24.61 1.77
C ALA A 168 22.46 25.47 2.74
N ASP A 169 21.82 26.39 3.46
CA ASP A 169 22.51 27.33 4.37
C ASP A 169 22.70 26.73 5.77
N THR A 170 21.74 25.95 6.27
CA THR A 170 21.77 25.40 7.64
C THR A 170 22.12 23.93 7.71
N LYS A 171 22.20 23.21 6.58
CA LYS A 171 22.27 21.73 6.51
C LYS A 171 21.17 21.02 7.31
N ALA A 172 20.09 21.71 7.60
CA ALA A 172 18.93 21.14 8.25
C ALA A 172 18.05 20.43 7.23
N VAL A 173 17.57 19.25 7.57
CA VAL A 173 16.68 18.44 6.72
C VAL A 173 15.25 18.65 7.21
N PHE A 174 14.38 19.13 6.33
CA PHE A 174 12.97 19.31 6.59
C PHE A 174 12.17 18.26 5.81
N LEU A 175 11.17 17.69 6.46
CA LEU A 175 10.19 16.81 5.85
C LEU A 175 8.87 17.60 5.70
N THR A 176 8.43 17.82 4.49
CA THR A 176 7.17 18.51 4.16
C THR A 176 6.10 17.52 3.69
#